data_f45ea63d8ed8eb4296bfb8d501c975dd
#
_entry.id   f45ea63d8ed8eb4296bfb8d501c975dd
#
_cell.length_a   1.000
_cell.length_b   1.000
_cell.length_c   1.000
_cell.angle_alpha   90.00
_cell.angle_beta   90.00
_cell.angle_gamma   90.00
#
_symmetry.space_group_name_H-M   'P 1'
#
loop_
_entity.id
_entity.type
_entity.pdbx_description
1 polymer ?
#
loop_
_entity_poly.entity_id
_entity_poly.type
_entity_poly.pdbx_seq_one_letter_code
_entity_poly.pdbx_strand_id
1 'polypeptide(L)'
;ESFYDTVGGALLVLAHAAPNLSSIDSTVERPIYRGTLTASAALTSTGTPGQSGGIVVLAPYLLTFGNSGRVEISGANDPNTITTTAYVTGTKIVRGLPTRGSGSGPSGLLWSLDSVIRATFTSASAGFFAFDTISGDSSILSSQSVIEYDGIYYWLGVDRPLMFNGVVREIPNEQNLNDFYDNVNFAYRQKVYAYKVPRFGEIWWCYPRGNAT
;
A
#
# COMPACT_ATOMS: atom_id res chain seq x y z
N GLU A 1 3.27 7.93 -6.62
CA GLU A 1 1.83 8.23 -6.54
C GLU A 1 1.56 9.71 -6.84
N SER A 2 0.42 10.03 -7.43
CA SER A 2 0.02 11.38 -7.79
C SER A 2 -1.11 11.88 -6.88
N PHE A 3 -0.99 13.11 -6.44
CA PHE A 3 -1.99 13.80 -5.65
C PHE A 3 -2.31 15.13 -6.33
N TYR A 4 -3.59 15.47 -6.46
CA TYR A 4 -4.02 16.70 -7.09
C TYR A 4 -4.20 17.80 -6.04
N ASP A 5 -3.44 18.87 -6.18
CA ASP A 5 -3.58 20.06 -5.36
C ASP A 5 -4.56 21.04 -6.00
N THR A 6 -5.71 21.23 -5.36
CA THR A 6 -6.73 22.16 -5.85
C THR A 6 -6.42 23.62 -5.52
N VAL A 7 -5.55 23.91 -4.57
CA VAL A 7 -5.18 25.30 -4.20
C VAL A 7 -4.38 25.97 -5.30
N GLY A 8 -3.58 25.21 -6.03
CA GLY A 8 -2.80 25.71 -7.17
C GLY A 8 -3.25 25.21 -8.53
N GLY A 9 -4.22 24.30 -8.60
CA GLY A 9 -4.61 23.63 -9.85
C GLY A 9 -3.50 22.79 -10.46
N ALA A 10 -2.42 22.53 -9.72
CA ALA A 10 -1.26 21.78 -10.18
C ALA A 10 -1.34 20.31 -9.77
N LEU A 11 -1.00 19.41 -10.70
CA LEU A 11 -0.80 18.02 -10.38
C LEU A 11 0.49 17.86 -9.58
N LEU A 12 0.40 17.36 -8.37
CA LEU A 12 1.54 17.05 -7.53
C LEU A 12 1.97 15.59 -7.71
N VAL A 13 3.28 15.40 -7.79
CA VAL A 13 3.90 14.08 -7.69
C VAL A 13 4.40 13.91 -6.26
N LEU A 14 3.95 12.83 -5.63
CA LEU A 14 4.42 12.43 -4.31
C LEU A 14 5.33 11.22 -4.46
N ALA A 15 6.48 11.29 -3.83
CA ALA A 15 7.45 10.21 -3.81
C ALA A 15 7.82 9.87 -2.37
N HIS A 16 7.84 8.58 -2.08
CA HIS A 16 8.35 8.04 -0.83
C HIS A 16 9.49 7.09 -1.18
N ALA A 17 10.67 7.36 -0.64
CA ALA A 17 11.79 6.45 -0.79
C ALA A 17 11.47 5.17 -0.01
N ALA A 18 11.38 4.04 -0.72
CA ALA A 18 11.18 2.76 -0.06
C ALA A 18 12.25 2.54 1.02
N PRO A 19 11.86 2.29 2.26
CA PRO A 19 12.83 2.02 3.29
C PRO A 19 13.52 0.70 2.95
N ASN A 20 14.80 0.75 2.88
CA ASN A 20 15.73 -0.36 2.71
C ASN A 20 15.17 -1.58 1.93
N LEU A 21 15.56 -1.72 0.68
CA LEU A 21 15.15 -2.86 -0.17
C LEU A 21 15.62 -4.24 0.35
N SER A 22 16.36 -4.27 1.46
CA SER A 22 16.85 -5.52 2.04
C SER A 22 15.88 -6.20 3.01
N SER A 23 14.89 -5.49 3.54
CA SER A 23 13.91 -6.09 4.47
C SER A 23 12.57 -5.38 4.45
N ILE A 24 11.48 -6.15 4.35
CA ILE A 24 10.10 -5.64 4.47
C ILE A 24 9.84 -5.12 5.90
N ASP A 25 10.55 -5.64 6.88
CA ASP A 25 10.41 -5.31 8.31
C ASP A 25 11.22 -4.09 8.72
N SER A 26 11.93 -3.44 7.78
CA SER A 26 12.74 -2.26 8.10
C SER A 26 11.92 -1.19 8.82
N THR A 27 12.40 -0.75 9.97
CA THR A 27 11.78 0.31 10.78
C THR A 27 12.28 1.70 10.41
N VAL A 28 13.19 1.80 9.43
CA VAL A 28 13.76 3.08 8.99
C VAL A 28 12.69 3.94 8.33
N GLU A 29 12.43 5.08 8.93
CA GLU A 29 11.49 6.07 8.40
C GLU A 29 12.18 6.94 7.33
N ARG A 30 11.46 7.26 6.28
CA ARG A 30 11.92 8.11 5.18
C ARG A 30 10.96 9.28 4.97
N PRO A 31 11.47 10.46 4.65
CA PRO A 31 10.63 11.60 4.34
C PRO A 31 9.82 11.38 3.07
N ILE A 32 8.69 12.07 2.99
CA ILE A 32 7.88 12.14 1.78
C ILE A 32 8.31 13.38 1.01
N TYR A 33 8.48 13.23 -0.27
CA TYR A 33 8.85 14.29 -1.19
C TYR A 33 7.67 14.63 -2.10
N ARG A 34 7.56 15.90 -2.45
CA ARG A 34 6.61 16.39 -3.44
C ARG A 34 7.30 17.20 -4.52
N GLY A 35 6.69 17.23 -5.68
CA GLY A 35 7.06 18.09 -6.80
C GLY A 35 5.89 18.33 -7.71
N THR A 36 5.94 19.42 -8.46
CA THR A 36 4.98 19.69 -9.53
C THR A 36 5.49 19.10 -10.85
N LEU A 37 4.59 18.73 -11.76
CA LEU A 37 4.95 18.27 -13.11
C LEU A 37 5.39 19.43 -14.04
N THR A 38 6.21 20.33 -13.54
CA THR A 38 6.83 21.37 -14.36
C THR A 38 8.25 20.98 -14.70
N ALA A 39 8.72 21.35 -15.88
CA ALA A 39 9.95 20.86 -16.51
C ALA A 39 11.27 21.05 -15.72
N SER A 40 11.25 21.74 -14.58
CA SER A 40 12.43 22.01 -13.76
C SER A 40 12.17 21.93 -12.24
N ALA A 41 11.05 21.36 -11.81
CA ALA A 41 10.72 21.29 -10.39
C ALA A 41 11.52 20.17 -9.70
N ALA A 42 12.35 20.52 -8.73
CA ALA A 42 12.97 19.57 -7.83
C ALA A 42 11.93 19.03 -6.83
N LEU A 43 12.05 17.75 -6.47
CA LEU A 43 11.27 17.18 -5.38
C LEU A 43 11.74 17.80 -4.05
N THR A 44 10.80 18.33 -3.29
CA THR A 44 11.07 18.89 -1.96
C THR A 44 10.40 18.02 -0.88
N SER A 45 11.03 17.93 0.29
CA SER A 45 10.40 17.26 1.43
C SER A 45 9.13 18.01 1.85
N THR A 46 8.07 17.25 2.13
CA THR A 46 6.79 17.82 2.60
C THR A 46 6.88 18.40 4.01
N GLY A 47 7.94 18.12 4.77
CA GLY A 47 8.04 18.49 6.18
C GLY A 47 7.19 17.61 7.10
N THR A 48 6.44 16.64 6.57
CA THR A 48 5.72 15.65 7.37
C THR A 48 6.70 14.65 7.99
N PRO A 49 6.34 14.05 9.15
CA PRO A 49 7.15 12.98 9.73
C PRO A 49 7.42 11.87 8.71
N GLY A 50 8.60 11.28 8.79
CA GLY A 50 8.96 10.16 7.95
C GLY A 50 8.09 8.93 8.27
N GLN A 51 7.94 8.05 7.29
CA GLN A 51 7.24 6.78 7.43
C GLN A 51 8.10 5.62 6.92
N SER A 52 7.86 4.44 7.45
CA SER A 52 8.62 3.24 7.06
C SER A 52 7.89 2.33 6.08
N GLY A 53 6.60 2.52 5.87
CA GLY A 53 5.76 1.68 5.01
C GLY A 53 5.52 2.25 3.63
N GLY A 54 4.84 3.37 3.54
CA GLY A 54 4.52 3.97 2.26
C GLY A 54 3.45 5.05 2.34
N ILE A 55 2.89 5.34 1.19
CA ILE A 55 1.84 6.34 1.00
C ILE A 55 0.71 5.76 0.14
N VAL A 56 -0.50 6.25 0.34
CA VAL A 56 -1.65 6.01 -0.55
C VAL A 56 -2.48 7.28 -0.65
N VAL A 57 -2.92 7.59 -1.86
CA VAL A 57 -3.83 8.71 -2.10
C VAL A 57 -5.26 8.20 -2.09
N LEU A 58 -6.04 8.70 -1.15
CA LEU A 58 -7.48 8.52 -1.07
C LEU A 58 -8.12 9.91 -1.24
N ALA A 59 -8.11 10.41 -2.45
CA ALA A 59 -8.44 11.79 -2.77
C ALA A 59 -9.75 12.27 -2.09
N PRO A 60 -9.72 13.44 -1.43
CA PRO A 60 -8.68 14.45 -1.45
C PRO A 60 -7.60 14.35 -0.36
N TYR A 61 -7.46 13.20 0.28
CA TYR A 61 -6.53 12.96 1.40
C TYR A 61 -5.33 12.13 0.97
N LEU A 62 -4.19 12.40 1.60
CA LEU A 62 -3.00 11.55 1.57
C LEU A 62 -2.94 10.78 2.88
N LEU A 63 -2.82 9.47 2.83
CA LEU A 63 -2.50 8.64 3.97
C LEU A 63 -1.05 8.16 3.84
N THR A 64 -0.30 8.31 4.94
CA THR A 64 1.05 7.78 5.06
C THR A 64 1.06 6.76 6.18
N PHE A 65 1.85 5.71 6.06
CA PHE A 65 1.76 4.60 7.00
C PHE A 65 3.11 3.90 7.22
N GLY A 66 3.22 3.20 8.32
CA GLY A 66 4.47 2.53 8.66
C GLY A 66 4.41 1.66 9.92
N ASN A 67 5.43 1.84 10.75
CA ASN A 67 5.67 1.04 11.95
C ASN A 67 4.49 1.04 12.92
N SER A 68 4.29 -0.09 13.60
CA SER A 68 3.28 -0.24 14.67
C SER A 68 1.87 0.14 14.22
N GLY A 69 1.54 -0.08 12.95
CA GLY A 69 0.24 0.27 12.40
C GLY A 69 -0.09 1.75 12.35
N ARG A 70 0.91 2.62 12.46
CA ARG A 70 0.74 4.06 12.40
C ARG A 70 0.28 4.49 11.03
N VAL A 71 -0.82 5.25 10.99
CA VAL A 71 -1.38 5.90 9.80
C VAL A 71 -1.52 7.38 10.11
N GLU A 72 -0.99 8.21 9.24
CA GLU A 72 -1.15 9.66 9.30
C GLU A 72 -2.00 10.13 8.13
N ILE A 73 -2.94 11.03 8.40
CA ILE A 73 -3.91 11.53 7.44
C ILE A 73 -3.65 13.02 7.24
N SER A 74 -3.49 13.39 5.98
CA SER A 74 -3.30 14.80 5.60
C SER A 74 -4.58 15.62 5.69
N GLY A 75 -4.44 16.94 5.60
CA GLY A 75 -5.55 17.83 5.26
C GLY A 75 -6.10 17.53 3.86
N ALA A 76 -7.34 17.92 3.61
CA ALA A 76 -7.94 17.80 2.28
C ALA A 76 -7.18 18.68 1.28
N ASN A 77 -6.64 18.05 0.22
CA ASN A 77 -5.80 18.70 -0.79
C ASN A 77 -4.53 19.38 -0.25
N ASP A 78 -4.12 19.03 0.97
CA ASP A 78 -2.90 19.54 1.58
C ASP A 78 -2.00 18.40 2.08
N PRO A 79 -1.06 17.93 1.28
CA PRO A 79 -0.17 16.85 1.66
C PRO A 79 0.91 17.25 2.68
N ASN A 80 1.03 18.55 3.00
CA ASN A 80 2.05 19.04 3.93
C ASN A 80 1.61 19.03 5.39
N THR A 81 0.31 19.06 5.62
CA THR A 81 -0.25 19.16 6.97
C THR A 81 -0.87 17.83 7.38
N ILE A 82 -0.33 17.20 8.41
CA ILE A 82 -0.97 16.04 9.05
C ILE A 82 -2.02 16.54 10.03
N THR A 83 -3.25 16.11 9.82
CA THR A 83 -4.39 16.50 10.65
C THR A 83 -4.73 15.47 11.72
N THR A 84 -4.48 14.19 11.44
CA THR A 84 -4.83 13.10 12.34
C THR A 84 -3.80 11.97 12.25
N THR A 85 -3.51 11.35 13.39
CA THR A 85 -2.71 10.12 13.48
C THR A 85 -3.54 9.04 14.14
N ALA A 86 -3.56 7.86 13.54
CA ALA A 86 -4.21 6.67 14.06
C ALA A 86 -3.22 5.50 14.15
N TYR A 87 -3.47 4.57 15.06
CA TYR A 87 -2.78 3.28 15.16
C TYR A 87 -3.81 2.18 14.94
N VAL A 88 -3.73 1.50 13.82
CA VAL A 88 -4.82 0.64 13.32
C VAL A 88 -4.52 -0.86 13.44
N THR A 89 -3.28 -1.20 13.72
CA THR A 89 -2.80 -2.57 13.96
C THR A 89 -1.53 -2.53 14.82
N GLY A 90 -1.10 -3.68 15.35
CA GLY A 90 0.16 -3.80 16.11
C GLY A 90 1.39 -3.95 15.21
N THR A 91 1.20 -4.29 13.95
CA THR A 91 2.29 -4.60 13.01
C THR A 91 2.48 -3.48 11.99
N LYS A 92 3.61 -3.53 11.28
CA LYS A 92 3.94 -2.55 10.25
C LYS A 92 2.99 -2.67 9.06
N ILE A 93 2.46 -1.53 8.60
CA ILE A 93 1.73 -1.43 7.33
C ILE A 93 2.73 -1.19 6.21
N VAL A 94 2.63 -1.99 5.15
CA VAL A 94 3.62 -2.03 4.06
C VAL A 94 3.05 -1.66 2.68
N ARG A 95 1.73 -1.70 2.52
CA ARG A 95 1.06 -1.35 1.26
C ARG A 95 -0.30 -0.71 1.52
N GLY A 96 -0.65 0.27 0.69
CA GLY A 96 -1.99 0.83 0.61
C GLY A 96 -2.43 0.93 -0.84
N LEU A 97 -3.70 0.61 -1.13
CA LEU A 97 -4.33 0.81 -2.44
C LEU A 97 -5.72 1.41 -2.26
N PRO A 98 -6.14 2.35 -3.13
CA PRO A 98 -7.50 2.85 -3.12
C PRO A 98 -8.47 1.76 -3.53
N THR A 99 -9.68 1.77 -2.97
CA THR A 99 -10.78 0.92 -3.42
C THR A 99 -11.72 1.71 -4.33
N ARG A 100 -12.29 1.02 -5.31
CA ARG A 100 -13.31 1.62 -6.18
C ARG A 100 -14.67 1.54 -5.49
N GLY A 101 -15.26 2.72 -5.25
CA GLY A 101 -16.68 2.91 -5.05
C GLY A 101 -17.39 2.01 -4.03
N SER A 102 -17.21 2.30 -2.75
CA SER A 102 -18.06 1.75 -1.71
C SER A 102 -18.51 2.88 -0.79
N GLY A 103 -19.55 3.62 -1.20
CA GLY A 103 -20.12 4.66 -0.37
C GLY A 103 -19.85 6.09 -0.83
N SER A 104 -20.18 7.07 0.01
CA SER A 104 -20.16 8.50 -0.28
C SER A 104 -18.79 9.17 -0.13
N GLY A 105 -17.70 8.42 0.06
CA GLY A 105 -16.38 8.99 0.30
C GLY A 105 -15.23 8.08 -0.13
N PRO A 106 -14.00 8.60 -0.06
CA PRO A 106 -12.81 7.85 -0.41
C PRO A 106 -12.60 6.66 0.53
N SER A 107 -12.15 5.55 -0.02
CA SER A 107 -11.84 4.33 0.74
C SER A 107 -10.63 3.61 0.17
N GLY A 108 -9.97 2.82 1.00
CA GLY A 108 -8.79 2.07 0.60
C GLY A 108 -8.56 0.84 1.46
N LEU A 109 -7.65 0.00 1.01
CA LEU A 109 -7.15 -1.15 1.75
C LEU A 109 -5.69 -0.92 2.13
N LEU A 110 -5.37 -1.26 3.35
CA LEU A 110 -4.02 -1.24 3.91
C LEU A 110 -3.62 -2.67 4.27
N TRP A 111 -2.47 -3.10 3.79
CA TRP A 111 -1.88 -4.40 4.13
C TRP A 111 -0.78 -4.18 5.18
N SER A 112 -0.96 -4.81 6.31
CA SER A 112 0.10 -4.97 7.30
C SER A 112 0.82 -6.31 7.11
N LEU A 113 1.79 -6.59 7.97
CA LEU A 113 2.53 -7.85 7.88
C LEU A 113 1.66 -9.09 8.16
N ASP A 114 0.53 -8.92 8.83
CA ASP A 114 -0.35 -9.99 9.31
C ASP A 114 -1.84 -9.76 9.05
N SER A 115 -2.24 -8.56 8.60
CA SER A 115 -3.65 -8.21 8.48
C SER A 115 -3.96 -7.32 7.29
N VAL A 116 -5.22 -7.32 6.88
CA VAL A 116 -5.78 -6.38 5.90
C VAL A 116 -6.81 -5.49 6.60
N ILE A 117 -6.63 -4.19 6.47
CA ILE A 117 -7.44 -3.16 7.11
C ILE A 117 -8.13 -2.33 6.03
N ARG A 118 -9.41 -2.07 6.19
CA ARG A 118 -10.15 -1.13 5.37
C ARG A 118 -10.13 0.25 6.02
N ALA A 119 -9.73 1.26 5.24
CA ALA A 119 -9.89 2.66 5.59
C ALA A 119 -11.13 3.19 4.86
N THR A 120 -12.12 3.71 5.57
CA THR A 120 -13.35 4.29 5.01
C THR A 120 -13.50 5.70 5.52
N PHE A 121 -13.68 6.65 4.63
CA PHE A 121 -13.95 8.04 5.03
C PHE A 121 -15.28 8.12 5.79
N THR A 122 -15.27 8.87 6.88
CA THR A 122 -16.44 9.15 7.71
C THR A 122 -16.78 10.63 7.68
N SER A 123 -16.05 11.41 8.47
CA SER A 123 -16.17 12.87 8.51
C SER A 123 -14.96 13.47 9.23
N ALA A 124 -14.73 14.76 9.03
CA ALA A 124 -13.66 15.48 9.73
C ALA A 124 -13.86 15.47 11.26
N SER A 125 -15.09 15.52 11.74
CA SER A 125 -15.40 15.46 13.18
C SER A 125 -15.20 14.07 13.81
N ALA A 126 -15.19 13.02 12.99
CA ALA A 126 -14.97 11.63 13.45
C ALA A 126 -13.55 11.12 13.14
N GLY A 127 -12.58 12.02 12.92
CA GLY A 127 -11.19 11.65 12.67
C GLY A 127 -10.88 11.28 11.22
N PHE A 128 -11.71 11.70 10.28
CA PHE A 128 -11.61 11.51 8.82
C PHE A 128 -11.87 10.09 8.34
N PHE A 129 -11.20 9.07 8.88
CA PHE A 129 -11.33 7.68 8.47
C PHE A 129 -11.64 6.76 9.64
N ALA A 130 -12.56 5.84 9.42
CA ALA A 130 -12.71 4.63 10.22
C ALA A 130 -11.81 3.53 9.65
N PHE A 131 -11.24 2.72 10.53
CA PHE A 131 -10.36 1.62 10.18
C PHE A 131 -10.94 0.30 10.71
N ASP A 132 -11.28 -0.60 9.79
CA ASP A 132 -11.86 -1.89 10.12
C ASP A 132 -10.91 -3.01 9.67
N THR A 133 -10.52 -3.89 10.58
CA THR A 133 -9.76 -5.09 10.23
C THR A 133 -10.67 -6.08 9.49
N ILE A 134 -10.39 -6.31 8.21
CA ILE A 134 -11.12 -7.25 7.36
C ILE A 134 -10.67 -8.69 7.64
N SER A 135 -9.36 -8.86 7.85
CA SER A 135 -8.75 -10.14 8.15
C SER A 135 -7.53 -9.92 9.03
N GLY A 136 -7.45 -10.65 10.14
CA GLY A 136 -6.33 -10.65 11.07
C GLY A 136 -5.36 -11.82 10.87
N ASP A 137 -5.54 -12.61 9.81
CA ASP A 137 -4.70 -13.75 9.44
C ASP A 137 -4.40 -13.71 7.93
N SER A 138 -3.81 -12.62 7.50
CA SER A 138 -3.55 -12.35 6.08
C SER A 138 -2.16 -11.73 5.92
N SER A 139 -1.16 -12.59 5.94
CA SER A 139 0.23 -12.19 5.70
C SER A 139 0.43 -11.59 4.32
N ILE A 140 1.50 -10.83 4.16
CA ILE A 140 1.93 -10.30 2.86
C ILE A 140 3.40 -10.60 2.64
N LEU A 141 3.73 -11.10 1.45
CA LEU A 141 5.10 -11.48 1.10
C LEU A 141 5.96 -10.25 0.81
N SER A 142 5.44 -9.32 0.01
CA SER A 142 6.08 -8.04 -0.30
C SER A 142 5.05 -6.96 -0.59
N SER A 143 5.44 -5.69 -0.43
CA SER A 143 4.58 -4.55 -0.76
C SER A 143 4.19 -4.48 -2.25
N GLN A 144 5.00 -5.03 -3.14
CA GLN A 144 4.76 -5.05 -4.58
C GLN A 144 4.05 -6.32 -5.06
N SER A 145 3.82 -7.31 -4.17
CA SER A 145 3.08 -8.52 -4.52
C SER A 145 1.57 -8.30 -4.65
N VAL A 146 1.07 -7.18 -4.13
CA VAL A 146 -0.36 -6.83 -4.21
C VAL A 146 -0.67 -6.14 -5.52
N ILE A 147 -1.71 -6.60 -6.18
CA ILE A 147 -2.22 -6.02 -7.42
C ILE A 147 -3.75 -6.03 -7.45
N GLU A 148 -4.35 -4.96 -7.96
CA GLU A 148 -5.78 -4.93 -8.25
C GLU A 148 -6.02 -5.29 -9.72
N TYR A 149 -6.96 -6.18 -10.00
CA TYR A 149 -7.42 -6.49 -11.33
C TYR A 149 -8.94 -6.69 -11.34
N ASP A 150 -9.65 -5.90 -12.14
CA ASP A 150 -11.12 -5.89 -12.25
C ASP A 150 -11.86 -5.76 -10.90
N GLY A 151 -11.34 -4.90 -10.01
CA GLY A 151 -11.94 -4.65 -8.71
C GLY A 151 -11.63 -5.70 -7.65
N ILE A 152 -10.88 -6.74 -7.98
CA ILE A 152 -10.42 -7.78 -7.08
C ILE A 152 -8.94 -7.52 -6.77
N TYR A 153 -8.56 -7.66 -5.50
CA TYR A 153 -7.17 -7.53 -5.06
C TYR A 153 -6.57 -8.91 -4.89
N TYR A 154 -5.41 -9.12 -5.46
CA TYR A 154 -4.66 -10.37 -5.41
C TYR A 154 -3.29 -10.11 -4.80
N TRP A 155 -2.82 -10.99 -3.93
CA TRP A 155 -1.46 -10.90 -3.39
C TRP A 155 -0.92 -12.26 -2.95
N LEU A 156 0.39 -12.32 -2.81
CA LEU A 156 1.05 -13.46 -2.21
C LEU A 156 1.27 -13.19 -0.72
N GLY A 157 0.70 -14.03 0.11
CA GLY A 157 1.04 -14.15 1.51
C GLY A 157 2.38 -14.88 1.71
N VAL A 158 2.81 -15.02 2.94
CA VAL A 158 4.04 -15.75 3.28
C VAL A 158 3.90 -17.26 3.05
N ASP A 159 2.69 -17.77 3.23
CA ASP A 159 2.36 -19.20 3.20
C ASP A 159 1.34 -19.58 2.12
N ARG A 160 0.58 -18.65 1.62
CA ARG A 160 -0.51 -18.89 0.64
C ARG A 160 -0.83 -17.66 -0.21
N PRO A 161 -1.33 -17.87 -1.43
CA PRO A 161 -1.85 -16.79 -2.26
C PRO A 161 -3.25 -16.39 -1.80
N LEU A 162 -3.53 -15.10 -1.77
CA LEU A 162 -4.76 -14.55 -1.23
C LEU A 162 -5.41 -13.60 -2.24
N MET A 163 -6.73 -13.47 -2.14
CA MET A 163 -7.53 -12.51 -2.89
C MET A 163 -8.60 -11.86 -2.01
N PHE A 164 -9.01 -10.66 -2.40
CA PHE A 164 -10.11 -9.93 -1.77
C PHE A 164 -11.09 -9.42 -2.83
N ASN A 165 -12.32 -9.86 -2.72
CA ASN A 165 -13.46 -9.41 -3.53
C ASN A 165 -14.66 -9.00 -2.65
N GLY A 166 -14.38 -8.41 -1.48
CA GLY A 166 -15.33 -8.16 -0.40
C GLY A 166 -15.06 -9.04 0.82
N VAL A 167 -14.49 -10.22 0.62
CA VAL A 167 -14.01 -11.14 1.66
C VAL A 167 -12.63 -11.62 1.29
N VAL A 168 -11.72 -11.75 2.27
CA VAL A 168 -10.41 -12.36 2.06
C VAL A 168 -10.56 -13.86 1.91
N ARG A 169 -9.98 -14.41 0.86
CA ARG A 169 -9.99 -15.84 0.53
C ARG A 169 -8.64 -16.26 -0.01
N GLU A 170 -8.34 -17.52 0.14
CA GLU A 170 -7.23 -18.16 -0.56
C GLU A 170 -7.57 -18.30 -2.06
N ILE A 171 -6.58 -18.08 -2.92
CA ILE A 171 -6.69 -18.37 -4.34
C ILE A 171 -6.56 -19.88 -4.50
N PRO A 172 -7.52 -20.57 -5.19
CA PRO A 172 -7.43 -22.00 -5.41
C PRO A 172 -6.09 -22.41 -6.07
N ASN A 173 -5.45 -23.42 -5.54
CA ASN A 173 -4.16 -23.89 -6.01
C ASN A 173 -4.29 -24.81 -7.25
N GLU A 174 -4.86 -24.28 -8.33
CA GLU A 174 -5.00 -25.00 -9.60
C GLU A 174 -3.72 -24.95 -10.47
N GLN A 175 -2.83 -24.02 -10.16
CA GLN A 175 -1.63 -23.71 -10.95
C GLN A 175 -0.32 -24.18 -10.30
N ASN A 176 -0.39 -25.13 -9.35
CA ASN A 176 0.75 -25.65 -8.62
C ASN A 176 1.60 -24.56 -7.94
N LEU A 177 0.95 -23.65 -7.23
CA LEU A 177 1.59 -22.57 -6.47
C LEU A 177 2.54 -23.06 -5.36
N ASN A 178 2.50 -24.38 -5.04
CA ASN A 178 3.46 -25.01 -4.13
C ASN A 178 4.89 -24.84 -4.65
N ASP A 179 5.12 -25.00 -5.96
CA ASP A 179 6.47 -24.80 -6.55
C ASP A 179 7.00 -23.39 -6.27
N PHE A 180 6.12 -22.39 -6.24
CA PHE A 180 6.49 -21.03 -5.86
C PHE A 180 7.01 -20.98 -4.41
N TYR A 181 6.23 -21.48 -3.45
CA TYR A 181 6.58 -21.41 -2.02
C TYR A 181 7.78 -22.27 -1.67
N ASP A 182 7.95 -23.41 -2.36
CA ASP A 182 9.10 -24.30 -2.18
C ASP A 182 10.42 -23.71 -2.71
N ASN A 183 10.34 -22.77 -3.66
CA ASN A 183 11.50 -22.26 -4.38
C ASN A 183 11.77 -20.77 -4.22
N VAL A 184 10.85 -19.98 -3.64
CA VAL A 184 11.07 -18.55 -3.44
C VAL A 184 12.24 -18.30 -2.49
N ASN A 185 13.13 -17.38 -2.86
CA ASN A 185 14.19 -16.93 -1.96
C ASN A 185 13.62 -15.94 -0.93
N PHE A 186 13.26 -16.42 0.24
CA PHE A 186 12.66 -15.60 1.30
C PHE A 186 13.59 -14.50 1.81
N ALA A 187 14.90 -14.64 1.71
CA ALA A 187 15.83 -13.58 2.07
C ALA A 187 15.67 -12.32 1.18
N TYR A 188 15.12 -12.51 -0.01
CA TYR A 188 14.86 -11.44 -0.97
C TYR A 188 13.37 -11.31 -1.32
N ARG A 189 12.47 -11.71 -0.42
CA ARG A 189 11.01 -11.68 -0.63
C ARG A 189 10.49 -10.29 -1.03
N GLN A 190 11.14 -9.21 -0.56
CA GLN A 190 10.77 -7.83 -0.90
C GLN A 190 10.95 -7.50 -2.39
N LYS A 191 11.68 -8.33 -3.15
CA LYS A 191 11.83 -8.19 -4.61
C LYS A 191 10.69 -8.85 -5.40
N VAL A 192 9.80 -9.56 -4.72
CA VAL A 192 8.60 -10.14 -5.37
C VAL A 192 7.67 -9.00 -5.78
N TYR A 193 7.28 -9.00 -7.02
CA TYR A 193 6.33 -8.02 -7.55
C TYR A 193 5.34 -8.64 -8.52
N ALA A 194 4.19 -8.00 -8.66
CA ALA A 194 3.12 -8.41 -9.56
C ALA A 194 2.89 -7.38 -10.67
N TYR A 195 2.48 -7.85 -11.85
CA TYR A 195 1.98 -6.99 -12.91
C TYR A 195 0.85 -7.66 -13.68
N LYS A 196 0.01 -6.82 -14.32
CA LYS A 196 -1.13 -7.26 -15.14
C LYS A 196 -0.69 -7.52 -16.57
N VAL A 197 -1.24 -8.59 -17.14
CA VAL A 197 -1.15 -8.86 -18.57
C VAL A 197 -2.57 -8.87 -19.16
N PRO A 198 -3.17 -7.68 -19.40
CA PRO A 198 -4.59 -7.55 -19.76
C PRO A 198 -4.97 -8.31 -21.02
N ARG A 199 -4.03 -8.42 -21.98
CA ARG A 199 -4.26 -9.15 -23.23
C ARG A 199 -4.67 -10.61 -23.01
N PHE A 200 -4.17 -11.22 -21.93
CA PHE A 200 -4.44 -12.63 -21.62
C PHE A 200 -5.34 -12.80 -20.38
N GLY A 201 -5.73 -11.70 -19.71
CA GLY A 201 -6.49 -11.77 -18.46
C GLY A 201 -5.69 -12.35 -17.30
N GLU A 202 -4.38 -12.16 -17.30
CA GLU A 202 -3.47 -12.80 -16.36
C GLU A 202 -2.84 -11.80 -15.40
N ILE A 203 -2.43 -12.31 -14.23
CA ILE A 203 -1.54 -11.64 -13.27
C ILE A 203 -0.27 -12.47 -13.18
N TRP A 204 0.87 -11.81 -13.34
CA TRP A 204 2.16 -12.45 -13.24
C TRP A 204 2.90 -11.97 -11.99
N TRP A 205 3.41 -12.92 -11.20
CA TRP A 205 4.31 -12.65 -10.08
C TRP A 205 5.73 -13.05 -10.46
N CYS A 206 6.64 -12.08 -10.38
CA CYS A 206 8.07 -12.30 -10.56
C CYS A 206 8.75 -12.40 -9.20
N TYR A 207 9.62 -13.39 -9.04
CA TYR A 207 10.27 -13.65 -7.76
C TYR A 207 11.70 -14.19 -7.93
N PRO A 208 12.58 -13.90 -6.97
CA PRO A 208 13.90 -14.53 -6.92
C PRO A 208 13.75 -16.00 -6.52
N ARG A 209 14.24 -16.91 -7.36
CA ARG A 209 14.15 -18.37 -7.14
C ARG A 209 15.46 -18.95 -6.61
N GLY A 210 15.38 -19.84 -5.62
CA GLY A 210 16.52 -20.54 -5.07
C GLY A 210 17.56 -19.58 -4.49
N ASN A 211 18.75 -19.56 -5.06
CA ASN A 211 19.84 -18.67 -4.65
C ASN A 211 19.90 -17.34 -5.43
N ALA A 212 18.91 -17.05 -6.29
CA ALA A 212 18.87 -15.77 -7.00
C ALA A 212 18.67 -14.59 -6.05
N THR A 213 19.32 -13.47 -6.34
CA THR A 213 19.31 -12.25 -5.52
C THR A 213 18.61 -11.08 -6.22
#